data_3dabed57aef9667819740a66a613ee26
#
_entry.id   3dabed57aef9667819740a66a613ee26
#
_cell.length_a   1.000
_cell.length_b   1.000
_cell.length_c   1.000
_cell.angle_alpha   90.00
_cell.angle_beta   90.00
_cell.angle_gamma   90.00
#
_symmetry.space_group_name_H-M   'P 1'
#
loop_
_entity.id
_entity.type
_entity.pdbx_description
1 polymer ?
#
loop_
_entity_poly.entity_id
_entity_poly.type
_entity_poly.pdbx_seq_one_letter_code
_entity_poly.pdbx_strand_id
1 'polypeptide(L)'
;MSLRMRLTPNMKTKTDDKRAHVTMNQKVLWRGLAAYVLIFFVFCTTSNVYGSGFAVYTQGASALGQADAVIAHADDPSAIFFNPALINKLERTQIEIGTTLLIPSQEFRSAATGNSSGTENQVFYPFTVFVTYKFNDKISAGLGIFSPFGLGIDWGNKWEGRYIATDSELTTFNFNPVVSYKVTPDFTFAAGVDFLLLDTTLKKKLNLSGLASAVPGLGLPAGLPDGKQKFKGDGHGVGYNFGILYDINKDISFGAAYRSEIKVGIDGDATFTLPSPSLGALFPNTPGDSHITLPRVVQAGVAYKGFHRLTLETGMRWEGWSSFKELRINLDKPVLGSTTSITEKNWHDTYSANLGVTYQLNDTVALLAGYLYGGNPVPDKTFDPIVPDATTHLFTVGTNIKYQNMRIDLAYGYQFLEGRNKNNTVADPFNPSNNANGRYDTDIHLIGISLTYKM
;
A
#
# COMPACT_ATOMS: atom_id res chain seq x y z
N MET A 1 -64.08 -48.26 49.08
CA MET A 1 -63.38 -48.53 47.83
C MET A 1 -62.94 -47.17 47.24
N SER A 2 -61.73 -46.75 47.56
CA SER A 2 -61.21 -45.37 47.30
C SER A 2 -60.16 -45.45 46.18
N LEU A 3 -60.44 -44.80 45.03
CA LEU A 3 -59.50 -44.68 43.90
C LEU A 3 -58.69 -43.42 44.10
N ARG A 4 -57.38 -43.58 44.35
CA ARG A 4 -56.40 -42.49 44.32
C ARG A 4 -55.90 -42.24 42.87
N MET A 5 -56.28 -41.13 42.27
CA MET A 5 -55.63 -40.63 41.07
C MET A 5 -54.19 -40.13 41.39
N ARG A 6 -53.17 -40.67 40.73
CA ARG A 6 -51.79 -40.12 40.71
C ARG A 6 -51.70 -39.05 39.62
N LEU A 7 -51.40 -37.86 40.02
CA LEU A 7 -50.99 -36.79 39.11
C LEU A 7 -49.52 -37.01 38.65
N THR A 8 -49.33 -37.12 37.38
CA THR A 8 -47.97 -37.14 36.72
C THR A 8 -47.34 -35.75 36.69
N PRO A 9 -45.99 -35.61 36.87
CA PRO A 9 -45.34 -34.31 36.84
C PRO A 9 -45.18 -33.80 35.41
N ASN A 10 -45.42 -32.49 35.27
CA ASN A 10 -45.30 -31.68 34.07
C ASN A 10 -43.97 -31.90 33.36
N MET A 11 -44.01 -32.33 32.11
CA MET A 11 -42.91 -32.22 31.15
C MET A 11 -42.71 -30.75 30.80
N LYS A 12 -41.80 -30.08 31.49
CA LYS A 12 -41.26 -28.80 30.98
C LYS A 12 -40.45 -29.10 29.71
N THR A 13 -40.90 -28.53 28.63
CA THR A 13 -40.46 -28.82 27.28
C THR A 13 -39.00 -28.35 27.06
N LYS A 14 -38.18 -29.24 26.52
CA LYS A 14 -36.79 -29.02 26.04
C LYS A 14 -36.66 -27.87 25.01
N THR A 15 -37.75 -27.22 24.63
CA THR A 15 -37.81 -26.13 23.66
C THR A 15 -37.48 -24.77 24.25
N ASP A 16 -37.72 -24.53 25.54
CA ASP A 16 -37.41 -23.22 26.17
C ASP A 16 -35.91 -23.03 26.45
N ASP A 17 -35.19 -24.13 26.71
CA ASP A 17 -33.74 -24.09 26.96
C ASP A 17 -32.95 -23.79 25.69
N LYS A 18 -33.39 -24.31 24.53
CA LYS A 18 -32.75 -23.97 23.23
C LYS A 18 -32.98 -22.50 22.79
N ARG A 19 -34.17 -21.95 23.10
CA ARG A 19 -34.44 -20.53 22.79
C ARG A 19 -33.66 -19.57 23.71
N ALA A 20 -33.48 -19.91 24.98
CA ALA A 20 -32.68 -19.11 25.91
C ALA A 20 -31.18 -19.12 25.53
N HIS A 21 -30.64 -20.28 25.11
CA HIS A 21 -29.25 -20.37 24.62
C HIS A 21 -29.04 -19.62 23.30
N VAL A 22 -29.98 -19.62 22.37
CA VAL A 22 -29.90 -18.90 21.10
C VAL A 22 -29.97 -17.38 21.33
N THR A 23 -30.84 -16.91 22.21
CA THR A 23 -30.97 -15.46 22.53
C THR A 23 -29.78 -14.93 23.34
N MET A 24 -29.19 -15.75 24.20
CA MET A 24 -28.01 -15.37 24.97
C MET A 24 -26.76 -15.26 24.05
N ASN A 25 -26.63 -16.19 23.10
CA ASN A 25 -25.55 -16.14 22.10
C ASN A 25 -25.65 -14.90 21.18
N GLN A 26 -26.84 -14.51 20.73
CA GLN A 26 -27.04 -13.31 19.92
C GLN A 26 -26.69 -12.02 20.69
N LYS A 27 -27.08 -11.89 21.96
CA LYS A 27 -26.73 -10.69 22.75
C LYS A 27 -25.23 -10.56 23.01
N VAL A 28 -24.54 -11.66 23.22
CA VAL A 28 -23.07 -11.69 23.36
C VAL A 28 -22.41 -11.33 22.02
N LEU A 29 -22.95 -11.83 20.90
CA LEU A 29 -22.52 -11.52 19.54
C LEU A 29 -22.60 -10.00 19.26
N TRP A 30 -23.76 -9.40 19.49
CA TRP A 30 -23.96 -7.96 19.25
C TRP A 30 -23.12 -7.07 20.17
N ARG A 31 -22.90 -7.49 21.43
CA ARG A 31 -22.03 -6.76 22.36
C ARG A 31 -20.55 -6.87 21.96
N GLY A 32 -20.12 -8.05 21.52
CA GLY A 32 -18.76 -8.24 21.00
C GLY A 32 -18.51 -7.43 19.73
N LEU A 33 -19.44 -7.46 18.77
CA LEU A 33 -19.36 -6.68 17.54
C LEU A 33 -19.37 -5.18 17.81
N ALA A 34 -20.26 -4.71 18.70
CA ALA A 34 -20.33 -3.31 19.08
C ALA A 34 -19.06 -2.83 19.79
N ALA A 35 -18.47 -3.64 20.68
CA ALA A 35 -17.19 -3.33 21.33
C ALA A 35 -16.04 -3.29 20.31
N TYR A 36 -16.03 -4.20 19.34
CA TYR A 36 -15.03 -4.27 18.30
C TYR A 36 -15.09 -3.05 17.36
N VAL A 37 -16.29 -2.69 16.93
CA VAL A 37 -16.55 -1.48 16.12
C VAL A 37 -16.22 -0.23 16.91
N LEU A 38 -16.55 -0.17 18.21
CA LEU A 38 -16.25 0.97 19.06
C LEU A 38 -14.74 1.16 19.24
N ILE A 39 -13.98 0.08 19.44
CA ILE A 39 -12.51 0.12 19.53
C ILE A 39 -11.93 0.64 18.21
N PHE A 40 -12.40 0.16 17.06
CA PHE A 40 -11.98 0.65 15.75
C PHE A 40 -12.26 2.15 15.58
N PHE A 41 -13.49 2.61 15.91
CA PHE A 41 -13.84 4.03 15.83
C PHE A 41 -13.04 4.91 16.78
N VAL A 42 -12.73 4.46 17.99
CA VAL A 42 -11.89 5.21 18.94
C VAL A 42 -10.47 5.42 18.37
N PHE A 43 -9.91 4.44 17.67
CA PHE A 43 -8.63 4.59 16.99
C PHE A 43 -8.69 5.58 15.81
N CYS A 44 -9.79 5.60 15.05
CA CYS A 44 -9.96 6.53 13.92
C CYS A 44 -10.15 8.01 14.37
N THR A 45 -10.63 8.27 15.58
CA THR A 45 -10.96 9.64 16.03
C THR A 45 -9.85 10.38 16.77
N THR A 46 -8.76 9.71 17.17
CA THR A 46 -7.73 10.28 18.07
C THR A 46 -6.41 10.65 17.41
N SER A 47 -6.26 10.48 16.09
CA SER A 47 -4.99 10.70 15.40
C SER A 47 -5.16 11.60 14.18
N ASN A 48 -4.23 12.54 13.96
CA ASN A 48 -3.95 13.05 12.63
C ASN A 48 -3.35 11.86 11.85
N VAL A 49 -4.18 11.14 11.12
CA VAL A 49 -3.83 9.92 10.42
C VAL A 49 -3.39 10.32 9.00
N TYR A 50 -2.28 9.77 8.54
CA TYR A 50 -1.59 10.16 7.31
C TYR A 50 -1.40 8.95 6.37
N GLY A 51 -1.54 9.06 5.02
CA GLY A 51 -1.60 8.01 3.97
C GLY A 51 -0.31 7.21 3.70
N SER A 52 -0.30 6.46 2.60
CA SER A 52 0.74 5.44 2.32
C SER A 52 1.87 5.91 1.40
N GLY A 53 1.87 7.17 0.95
CA GLY A 53 2.85 7.66 0.00
C GLY A 53 2.80 6.88 -1.34
N PHE A 54 3.87 6.16 -1.66
CA PHE A 54 3.91 5.23 -2.81
C PHE A 54 4.12 3.76 -2.39
N ALA A 55 3.74 3.40 -1.17
CA ALA A 55 3.72 2.01 -0.74
C ALA A 55 2.52 1.24 -1.34
N VAL A 56 2.75 0.01 -1.78
CA VAL A 56 1.75 -0.89 -2.37
C VAL A 56 1.52 -2.05 -1.44
N TYR A 57 0.37 -2.09 -0.78
CA TYR A 57 0.04 -3.12 0.21
C TYR A 57 -0.81 -4.26 -0.32
N THR A 58 -1.43 -4.11 -1.46
CA THR A 58 -2.33 -5.10 -2.08
C THR A 58 -1.56 -6.29 -2.66
N GLN A 59 -0.85 -7.04 -1.80
CA GLN A 59 0.04 -8.15 -2.17
C GLN A 59 -0.65 -9.51 -2.02
N GLY A 60 -1.81 -9.68 -2.66
CA GLY A 60 -2.62 -10.89 -2.66
C GLY A 60 -4.11 -10.56 -2.71
N ALA A 61 -4.87 -11.30 -3.53
CA ALA A 61 -6.29 -11.00 -3.75
C ALA A 61 -7.14 -11.24 -2.49
N SER A 62 -6.82 -12.26 -1.68
CA SER A 62 -7.51 -12.52 -0.42
C SER A 62 -7.30 -11.38 0.59
N ALA A 63 -6.06 -10.87 0.69
CA ALA A 63 -5.73 -9.74 1.54
C ALA A 63 -6.43 -8.47 1.08
N LEU A 64 -6.40 -8.17 -0.23
CA LEU A 64 -7.15 -7.05 -0.81
C LEU A 64 -8.64 -7.15 -0.45
N GLY A 65 -9.26 -8.33 -0.58
CA GLY A 65 -10.68 -8.53 -0.23
C GLY A 65 -11.03 -8.21 1.22
N GLN A 66 -10.04 -8.16 2.11
CA GLN A 66 -10.14 -7.84 3.53
C GLN A 66 -9.50 -6.49 3.89
N ALA A 67 -9.22 -5.63 2.91
CA ALA A 67 -8.53 -4.35 3.07
C ALA A 67 -7.23 -4.49 3.90
N ASP A 68 -6.45 -5.55 3.62
CA ASP A 68 -5.16 -5.91 4.24
C ASP A 68 -5.23 -6.24 5.76
N ALA A 69 -6.42 -6.50 6.31
CA ALA A 69 -6.59 -6.95 7.69
C ALA A 69 -6.33 -8.46 7.78
N VAL A 70 -5.04 -8.84 7.66
CA VAL A 70 -4.55 -10.23 7.58
C VAL A 70 -3.22 -10.41 8.33
N ILE A 71 -3.06 -9.73 9.48
CA ILE A 71 -1.82 -9.71 10.27
C ILE A 71 -1.84 -10.76 11.37
N ALA A 72 -3.03 -11.06 11.91
CA ALA A 72 -3.26 -12.06 12.96
C ALA A 72 -3.98 -13.33 12.45
N HIS A 73 -4.48 -13.29 11.22
CA HIS A 73 -5.13 -14.39 10.54
C HIS A 73 -4.91 -14.31 9.04
N ALA A 74 -4.31 -15.34 8.46
CA ALA A 74 -4.25 -15.56 7.03
C ALA A 74 -4.25 -17.07 6.78
N ASP A 75 -4.74 -17.49 5.61
CA ASP A 75 -4.84 -18.88 5.21
C ASP A 75 -4.26 -19.14 3.80
N ASP A 76 -3.39 -18.22 3.35
CA ASP A 76 -2.70 -18.29 2.06
C ASP A 76 -1.24 -17.83 2.17
N PRO A 77 -0.39 -18.15 1.16
CA PRO A 77 1.03 -17.82 1.16
C PRO A 77 1.38 -16.34 1.13
N SER A 78 0.46 -15.45 0.75
CA SER A 78 0.68 -13.98 0.77
C SER A 78 0.96 -13.45 2.19
N ALA A 79 0.64 -14.24 3.22
CA ALA A 79 1.03 -14.00 4.61
C ALA A 79 2.50 -13.66 4.80
N ILE A 80 3.40 -14.12 3.92
CA ILE A 80 4.84 -13.76 3.92
C ILE A 80 5.03 -12.24 3.92
N PHE A 81 4.22 -11.51 3.15
CA PHE A 81 4.31 -10.06 3.10
C PHE A 81 3.77 -9.39 4.37
N PHE A 82 2.61 -9.84 4.88
CA PHE A 82 1.91 -9.18 5.98
C PHE A 82 2.49 -9.55 7.35
N ASN A 83 2.58 -10.85 7.63
CA ASN A 83 3.18 -11.38 8.85
C ASN A 83 3.75 -12.78 8.59
N PRO A 84 5.07 -12.91 8.41
CA PRO A 84 5.70 -14.19 8.08
C PRO A 84 5.51 -15.28 9.13
N ALA A 85 5.13 -14.95 10.38
CA ALA A 85 4.83 -15.96 11.39
C ALA A 85 3.59 -16.80 11.05
N LEU A 86 2.66 -16.25 10.25
CA LEU A 86 1.43 -16.94 9.85
C LEU A 86 1.69 -18.14 8.94
N ILE A 87 2.82 -18.19 8.20
CA ILE A 87 3.10 -19.33 7.32
C ILE A 87 3.24 -20.66 8.07
N ASN A 88 3.49 -20.63 9.39
CA ASN A 88 3.51 -21.84 10.21
C ASN A 88 2.12 -22.48 10.38
N LYS A 89 1.05 -21.71 10.19
CA LYS A 89 -0.34 -22.21 10.20
C LYS A 89 -0.72 -22.88 8.87
N LEU A 90 0.03 -22.60 7.80
CA LEU A 90 -0.21 -23.20 6.50
C LEU A 90 0.25 -24.66 6.50
N GLU A 91 -0.53 -25.51 5.85
CA GLU A 91 -0.22 -26.92 5.77
C GLU A 91 0.44 -27.24 4.43
N ARG A 92 1.33 -28.24 4.42
CA ARG A 92 2.00 -28.77 3.22
C ARG A 92 2.82 -27.69 2.50
N THR A 93 3.11 -27.95 1.25
CA THR A 93 3.69 -26.97 0.32
C THR A 93 2.55 -26.23 -0.37
N GLN A 94 2.62 -24.91 -0.40
CA GLN A 94 1.67 -24.08 -1.15
C GLN A 94 2.42 -23.12 -2.06
N ILE A 95 1.91 -22.95 -3.27
CA ILE A 95 2.39 -21.97 -4.24
C ILE A 95 1.21 -21.08 -4.58
N GLU A 96 1.39 -19.78 -4.47
CA GLU A 96 0.43 -18.76 -4.89
C GLU A 96 1.04 -17.87 -5.95
N ILE A 97 0.28 -17.59 -7.00
CA ILE A 97 0.61 -16.63 -8.05
C ILE A 97 -0.58 -15.68 -8.18
N GLY A 98 -0.31 -14.39 -8.21
CA GLY A 98 -1.37 -13.40 -8.31
C GLY A 98 -0.94 -12.07 -8.89
N THR A 99 -1.91 -11.21 -9.08
CA THR A 99 -1.71 -9.80 -9.44
C THR A 99 -2.89 -8.98 -8.94
N THR A 100 -2.65 -7.69 -8.69
CA THR A 100 -3.70 -6.69 -8.48
C THR A 100 -3.58 -5.63 -9.57
N LEU A 101 -4.59 -5.52 -10.42
CA LEU A 101 -4.69 -4.44 -11.39
C LEU A 101 -5.05 -3.15 -10.65
N LEU A 102 -4.21 -2.13 -10.74
CA LEU A 102 -4.47 -0.80 -10.20
C LEU A 102 -4.77 0.13 -11.38
N ILE A 103 -5.94 0.75 -11.35
CA ILE A 103 -6.45 1.64 -12.40
C ILE A 103 -6.70 3.02 -11.75
N PRO A 104 -5.66 3.87 -11.64
CA PRO A 104 -5.79 5.21 -11.06
C PRO A 104 -6.45 6.18 -12.04
N SER A 105 -7.20 7.12 -11.49
CA SER A 105 -7.68 8.33 -12.16
C SER A 105 -7.36 9.53 -11.29
N GLN A 106 -6.66 10.51 -11.85
CA GLN A 106 -6.29 11.71 -11.11
C GLN A 106 -6.70 12.94 -11.92
N GLU A 107 -7.28 13.92 -11.23
CA GLU A 107 -7.69 15.20 -11.80
C GLU A 107 -7.02 16.35 -11.03
N PHE A 108 -6.51 17.31 -11.77
CA PHE A 108 -6.04 18.60 -11.27
C PHE A 108 -6.94 19.70 -11.77
N ARG A 109 -7.37 20.60 -10.90
CA ARG A 109 -8.08 21.83 -11.25
C ARG A 109 -7.32 23.05 -10.76
N SER A 110 -6.89 23.87 -11.71
CA SER A 110 -6.08 25.07 -11.46
C SER A 110 -6.82 26.11 -10.61
N ALA A 111 -6.16 26.61 -9.57
CA ALA A 111 -6.67 27.73 -8.78
C ALA A 111 -6.56 29.08 -9.54
N ALA A 112 -5.61 29.20 -10.49
CA ALA A 112 -5.37 30.42 -11.23
C ALA A 112 -6.30 30.59 -12.44
N THR A 113 -6.54 29.48 -13.17
CA THR A 113 -7.29 29.53 -14.45
C THR A 113 -8.65 28.86 -14.38
N GLY A 114 -8.89 28.00 -13.39
CA GLY A 114 -10.08 27.13 -13.27
C GLY A 114 -10.09 25.96 -14.25
N ASN A 115 -9.08 25.81 -15.10
CA ASN A 115 -8.97 24.69 -16.05
C ASN A 115 -8.67 23.39 -15.34
N SER A 116 -9.22 22.26 -15.86
CA SER A 116 -8.92 20.92 -15.40
C SER A 116 -7.93 20.21 -16.34
N SER A 117 -7.13 19.31 -15.76
CA SER A 117 -6.26 18.38 -16.47
C SER A 117 -6.29 17.04 -15.76
N GLY A 118 -6.50 15.95 -16.49
CA GLY A 118 -6.43 14.58 -15.98
C GLY A 118 -5.10 13.92 -16.33
N THR A 119 -4.75 12.85 -15.62
CA THR A 119 -3.68 11.94 -16.02
C THR A 119 -4.09 11.11 -17.24
N GLU A 120 -3.10 10.64 -17.98
CA GLU A 120 -3.31 9.64 -19.03
C GLU A 120 -3.80 8.32 -18.39
N ASN A 121 -4.61 7.57 -19.14
CA ASN A 121 -5.11 6.28 -18.66
C ASN A 121 -3.96 5.28 -18.51
N GLN A 122 -3.73 4.79 -17.31
CA GLN A 122 -2.70 3.81 -17.00
C GLN A 122 -3.30 2.63 -16.24
N VAL A 123 -2.72 1.44 -16.43
CA VAL A 123 -3.03 0.24 -15.66
C VAL A 123 -1.73 -0.36 -15.16
N PHE A 124 -1.60 -0.49 -13.86
CA PHE A 124 -0.45 -1.17 -13.23
C PHE A 124 -0.88 -2.56 -12.79
N TYR A 125 0.02 -3.53 -12.91
CA TYR A 125 -0.24 -4.94 -12.62
C TYR A 125 0.94 -5.61 -11.89
N PRO A 126 1.30 -5.13 -10.68
CA PRO A 126 2.33 -5.80 -9.89
C PRO A 126 1.95 -7.26 -9.68
N PHE A 127 2.80 -8.17 -10.15
CA PHE A 127 2.60 -9.59 -9.93
C PHE A 127 3.19 -10.04 -8.59
N THR A 128 2.64 -11.10 -8.04
CA THR A 128 3.11 -11.71 -6.81
C THR A 128 3.31 -13.20 -6.99
N VAL A 129 4.38 -13.73 -6.38
CA VAL A 129 4.61 -15.16 -6.26
C VAL A 129 4.99 -15.46 -4.83
N PHE A 130 4.29 -16.40 -4.21
CA PHE A 130 4.61 -16.85 -2.86
C PHE A 130 4.71 -18.37 -2.84
N VAL A 131 5.73 -18.87 -2.16
CA VAL A 131 5.94 -20.31 -1.94
C VAL A 131 6.14 -20.52 -0.46
N THR A 132 5.42 -21.47 0.13
CA THR A 132 5.61 -21.89 1.52
C THR A 132 5.83 -23.40 1.59
N TYR A 133 6.68 -23.81 2.51
CA TYR A 133 6.99 -25.21 2.77
C TYR A 133 7.00 -25.48 4.27
N LYS A 134 6.22 -26.45 4.71
CA LYS A 134 6.17 -26.88 6.11
C LYS A 134 7.08 -28.09 6.29
N PHE A 135 8.22 -27.88 6.96
CA PHE A 135 9.17 -28.97 7.26
C PHE A 135 8.62 -29.91 8.33
N ASN A 136 7.99 -29.37 9.35
CA ASN A 136 7.35 -30.08 10.46
C ASN A 136 6.39 -29.13 11.21
N ASP A 137 5.83 -29.59 12.33
CA ASP A 137 4.85 -28.80 13.10
C ASP A 137 5.43 -27.51 13.74
N LYS A 138 6.77 -27.38 13.78
CA LYS A 138 7.45 -26.21 14.35
C LYS A 138 8.09 -25.30 13.33
N ILE A 139 8.55 -25.82 12.20
CA ILE A 139 9.37 -25.07 11.24
C ILE A 139 8.66 -25.02 9.89
N SER A 140 8.50 -23.82 9.39
CA SER A 140 8.10 -23.54 8.01
C SER A 140 9.05 -22.53 7.39
N ALA A 141 9.25 -22.61 6.07
CA ALA A 141 9.98 -21.61 5.31
C ALA A 141 9.11 -21.10 4.16
N GLY A 142 9.46 -19.94 3.64
CA GLY A 142 8.79 -19.37 2.48
C GLY A 142 9.69 -18.45 1.68
N LEU A 143 9.26 -18.20 0.45
CA LEU A 143 9.83 -17.19 -0.44
C LEU A 143 8.70 -16.38 -1.03
N GLY A 144 8.76 -15.05 -0.83
CA GLY A 144 7.88 -14.09 -1.48
C GLY A 144 8.61 -13.30 -2.56
N ILE A 145 7.97 -13.11 -3.71
CA ILE A 145 8.37 -12.16 -4.77
C ILE A 145 7.20 -11.23 -4.98
N PHE A 146 7.40 -9.93 -4.71
CA PHE A 146 6.33 -8.94 -4.71
C PHE A 146 6.88 -7.52 -4.89
N SER A 147 5.99 -6.55 -5.14
CA SER A 147 6.33 -5.13 -5.38
C SER A 147 5.81 -4.25 -4.23
N PRO A 148 6.60 -4.02 -3.17
CA PRO A 148 6.12 -3.32 -1.97
C PRO A 148 5.99 -1.80 -2.14
N PHE A 149 6.63 -1.22 -3.18
CA PHE A 149 6.56 0.18 -3.52
C PHE A 149 6.35 0.34 -5.02
N GLY A 150 5.56 1.33 -5.39
CA GLY A 150 5.27 1.65 -6.78
C GLY A 150 4.64 3.02 -6.93
N LEU A 151 5.01 3.70 -8.00
CA LEU A 151 4.44 4.99 -8.40
C LEU A 151 4.31 4.98 -9.91
N GLY A 152 3.19 5.47 -10.43
CA GLY A 152 3.00 5.69 -11.85
C GLY A 152 2.01 6.83 -12.04
N ILE A 153 2.48 7.94 -12.60
CA ILE A 153 1.68 9.12 -12.89
C ILE A 153 2.15 9.72 -14.20
N ASP A 154 1.26 9.84 -15.17
CA ASP A 154 1.51 10.57 -16.43
C ASP A 154 0.46 11.67 -16.60
N TRP A 155 0.88 12.90 -16.34
CA TRP A 155 0.08 14.12 -16.54
C TRP A 155 0.06 14.59 -18.01
N GLY A 156 0.81 13.94 -18.87
CA GLY A 156 1.02 14.39 -20.23
C GLY A 156 1.92 15.63 -20.34
N ASN A 157 2.09 16.10 -21.57
CA ASN A 157 3.10 17.13 -21.89
C ASN A 157 2.54 18.57 -21.95
N LYS A 158 1.22 18.78 -21.76
CA LYS A 158 0.57 20.07 -21.99
C LYS A 158 -0.12 20.66 -20.76
N TRP A 159 -0.16 19.91 -19.65
CA TRP A 159 -0.80 20.39 -18.44
C TRP A 159 -0.04 21.54 -17.77
N GLU A 160 -0.67 22.26 -16.86
CA GLU A 160 -0.15 23.46 -16.21
C GLU A 160 1.14 23.21 -15.42
N GLY A 161 1.23 22.10 -14.71
CA GLY A 161 2.40 21.73 -13.88
C GLY A 161 3.52 20.99 -14.61
N ARG A 162 3.56 20.98 -15.93
CA ARG A 162 4.54 20.24 -16.75
C ARG A 162 6.01 20.56 -16.45
N TYR A 163 6.28 21.71 -15.87
CA TYR A 163 7.65 22.12 -15.49
C TYR A 163 8.07 21.58 -14.11
N ILE A 164 7.10 21.00 -13.36
CA ILE A 164 7.36 20.29 -12.10
C ILE A 164 7.46 18.80 -12.39
N ALA A 165 6.46 18.22 -13.05
CA ALA A 165 6.43 16.83 -13.48
C ALA A 165 5.53 16.65 -14.71
N THR A 166 5.93 15.77 -15.63
CA THR A 166 5.06 15.25 -16.69
C THR A 166 4.76 13.78 -16.47
N ASP A 167 5.77 13.01 -16.07
CA ASP A 167 5.68 11.57 -15.86
C ASP A 167 6.61 11.19 -14.71
N SER A 168 6.14 10.35 -13.81
CA SER A 168 6.90 9.86 -12.67
C SER A 168 6.59 8.40 -12.48
N GLU A 169 7.60 7.56 -12.57
CA GLU A 169 7.50 6.11 -12.42
C GLU A 169 8.54 5.60 -11.43
N LEU A 170 8.11 4.73 -10.55
CA LEU A 170 8.96 3.95 -9.66
C LEU A 170 8.40 2.54 -9.58
N THR A 171 9.22 1.55 -9.85
CA THR A 171 8.86 0.13 -9.76
C THR A 171 9.84 -0.59 -8.86
N THR A 172 9.35 -1.49 -8.03
CA THR A 172 10.19 -2.32 -7.18
C THR A 172 9.87 -3.79 -7.33
N PHE A 173 10.89 -4.63 -7.15
CA PHE A 173 10.75 -6.08 -6.98
C PHE A 173 11.52 -6.50 -5.73
N ASN A 174 10.83 -7.18 -4.82
CA ASN A 174 11.42 -7.66 -3.57
C ASN A 174 11.44 -9.18 -3.55
N PHE A 175 12.58 -9.76 -3.23
CA PHE A 175 12.77 -11.20 -2.97
C PHE A 175 12.90 -11.37 -1.46
N ASN A 176 11.94 -12.08 -0.85
CA ASN A 176 11.85 -12.20 0.59
C ASN A 176 11.83 -13.67 1.05
N PRO A 177 12.99 -14.31 1.24
CA PRO A 177 13.08 -15.56 1.95
C PRO A 177 12.78 -15.35 3.44
N VAL A 178 11.96 -16.24 4.02
CA VAL A 178 11.55 -16.20 5.43
C VAL A 178 11.58 -17.58 6.05
N VAL A 179 11.82 -17.61 7.38
CA VAL A 179 11.67 -18.82 8.21
C VAL A 179 10.77 -18.49 9.38
N SER A 180 9.82 -19.37 9.66
CA SER A 180 8.90 -19.28 10.79
C SER A 180 9.12 -20.44 11.73
N TYR A 181 9.19 -20.16 13.03
CA TYR A 181 9.42 -21.12 14.10
C TYR A 181 8.35 -21.03 15.19
N LYS A 182 7.65 -22.12 15.42
CA LYS A 182 6.67 -22.26 16.50
C LYS A 182 7.38 -22.58 17.79
N VAL A 183 7.56 -21.55 18.62
CA VAL A 183 8.34 -21.60 19.87
C VAL A 183 7.58 -22.38 20.95
N THR A 184 6.26 -22.07 21.11
CA THR A 184 5.33 -22.79 21.98
C THR A 184 4.08 -23.17 21.20
N PRO A 185 3.14 -23.95 21.70
CA PRO A 185 1.87 -24.23 21.03
C PRO A 185 1.11 -22.97 20.58
N ASP A 186 1.24 -21.87 21.34
CA ASP A 186 0.49 -20.63 21.15
C ASP A 186 1.33 -19.47 20.59
N PHE A 187 2.67 -19.61 20.53
CA PHE A 187 3.56 -18.53 20.10
C PHE A 187 4.48 -18.95 18.95
N THR A 188 4.40 -18.18 17.87
CA THR A 188 5.22 -18.35 16.66
C THR A 188 6.02 -17.07 16.39
N PHE A 189 7.29 -17.22 16.03
CA PHE A 189 8.19 -16.17 15.60
C PHE A 189 8.65 -16.44 14.16
N ALA A 190 8.89 -15.39 13.38
CA ALA A 190 9.49 -15.51 12.05
C ALA A 190 10.48 -14.39 11.77
N ALA A 191 11.45 -14.69 10.89
CA ALA A 191 12.41 -13.73 10.39
C ALA A 191 12.65 -13.95 8.89
N GLY A 192 12.97 -12.86 8.20
CA GLY A 192 13.28 -12.88 6.78
C GLY A 192 14.21 -11.75 6.36
N VAL A 193 14.72 -11.86 5.14
CA VAL A 193 15.57 -10.86 4.50
C VAL A 193 14.86 -10.35 3.25
N ASP A 194 14.97 -9.05 3.00
CA ASP A 194 14.42 -8.38 1.83
C ASP A 194 15.56 -7.99 0.89
N PHE A 195 15.56 -8.51 -0.34
CA PHE A 195 16.43 -8.08 -1.42
C PHE A 195 15.61 -7.31 -2.44
N LEU A 196 15.72 -5.99 -2.42
CA LEU A 196 14.88 -5.11 -3.22
C LEU A 196 15.64 -4.55 -4.41
N LEU A 197 15.05 -4.66 -5.59
CA LEU A 197 15.44 -3.97 -6.82
C LEU A 197 14.49 -2.81 -7.06
N LEU A 198 15.00 -1.71 -7.59
CA LEU A 198 14.24 -0.49 -7.86
C LEU A 198 14.65 0.09 -9.22
N ASP A 199 13.65 0.40 -10.04
CA ASP A 199 13.79 1.21 -11.26
C ASP A 199 12.97 2.50 -11.10
N THR A 200 13.48 3.63 -11.60
CA THR A 200 12.76 4.89 -11.57
C THR A 200 12.97 5.71 -12.84
N THR A 201 11.92 6.42 -13.24
CA THR A 201 11.95 7.40 -14.33
C THR A 201 11.20 8.66 -13.90
N LEU A 202 11.85 9.80 -14.00
CA LEU A 202 11.27 11.11 -13.72
C LEU A 202 11.41 12.00 -14.95
N LYS A 203 10.28 12.57 -15.42
CA LYS A 203 10.27 13.45 -16.60
C LYS A 203 9.59 14.78 -16.28
N LYS A 204 10.09 15.85 -16.85
CA LYS A 204 9.47 17.17 -16.84
C LYS A 204 9.83 17.97 -18.08
N LYS A 205 9.10 19.05 -18.33
CA LYS A 205 9.48 20.05 -19.31
C LYS A 205 10.49 21.04 -18.74
N LEU A 206 11.29 21.63 -19.62
CA LEU A 206 12.16 22.75 -19.32
C LEU A 206 11.56 24.02 -19.92
N ASN A 207 11.28 25.00 -19.10
CA ASN A 207 10.78 26.31 -19.53
C ASN A 207 11.94 27.16 -20.07
N LEU A 208 12.33 26.93 -21.31
CA LEU A 208 13.47 27.66 -21.92
C LEU A 208 13.14 29.11 -22.19
N SER A 209 11.88 29.44 -22.47
CA SER A 209 11.45 30.85 -22.60
C SER A 209 11.51 31.57 -21.25
N GLY A 210 11.08 30.89 -20.15
CA GLY A 210 11.23 31.41 -18.80
C GLY A 210 12.71 31.60 -18.40
N LEU A 211 13.55 30.63 -18.73
CA LEU A 211 15.00 30.72 -18.52
C LEU A 211 15.63 31.94 -19.26
N ALA A 212 15.26 32.12 -20.54
CA ALA A 212 15.73 33.27 -21.33
C ALA A 212 15.34 34.62 -20.68
N SER A 213 14.12 34.66 -20.11
CA SER A 213 13.61 35.87 -19.42
C SER A 213 14.26 36.09 -18.05
N ALA A 214 14.46 34.99 -17.29
CA ALA A 214 15.02 35.06 -15.93
C ALA A 214 16.54 35.35 -15.92
N VAL A 215 17.26 34.93 -16.98
CA VAL A 215 18.73 35.08 -17.10
C VAL A 215 19.10 35.71 -18.46
N PRO A 216 18.84 37.01 -18.67
CA PRO A 216 19.11 37.67 -19.97
C PRO A 216 20.57 37.56 -20.43
N GLY A 217 21.54 37.45 -19.50
CA GLY A 217 22.94 37.25 -19.77
C GLY A 217 23.34 36.01 -20.56
N LEU A 218 22.43 35.01 -20.66
CA LEU A 218 22.63 33.82 -21.49
C LEU A 218 22.46 34.10 -23.00
N GLY A 219 21.90 35.25 -23.38
CA GLY A 219 21.69 35.62 -24.80
C GLY A 219 20.71 34.69 -25.53
N LEU A 220 19.82 34.01 -24.81
CA LEU A 220 18.84 33.11 -25.39
C LEU A 220 17.68 33.91 -26.02
N PRO A 221 17.18 33.53 -27.21
CA PRO A 221 16.04 34.20 -27.81
C PRO A 221 14.75 34.00 -26.97
N ALA A 222 13.91 35.03 -26.95
CA ALA A 222 12.57 34.92 -26.34
C ALA A 222 11.70 33.95 -27.14
N GLY A 223 10.75 33.29 -26.41
CA GLY A 223 9.77 32.40 -27.03
C GLY A 223 10.33 31.04 -27.48
N LEU A 224 11.48 30.61 -26.93
CA LEU A 224 11.97 29.24 -27.16
C LEU A 224 10.94 28.20 -26.80
N PRO A 225 10.75 27.13 -27.63
CA PRO A 225 9.95 26.01 -27.28
C PRO A 225 10.47 25.27 -26.02
N ASP A 226 9.58 24.60 -25.30
CA ASP A 226 9.96 23.78 -24.13
C ASP A 226 10.99 22.71 -24.50
N GLY A 227 12.03 22.58 -23.68
CA GLY A 227 12.86 21.37 -23.67
C GLY A 227 12.18 20.24 -22.88
N LYS A 228 12.86 19.07 -22.83
CA LYS A 228 12.47 17.94 -21.99
C LYS A 228 13.67 17.51 -21.14
N GLN A 229 13.43 17.19 -19.90
CA GLN A 229 14.37 16.54 -19.00
C GLN A 229 13.82 15.18 -18.61
N LYS A 230 14.70 14.17 -18.60
CA LYS A 230 14.43 12.82 -18.10
C LYS A 230 15.60 12.38 -17.24
N PHE A 231 15.32 11.93 -16.03
CA PHE A 231 16.24 11.11 -15.23
C PHE A 231 15.73 9.69 -15.22
N LYS A 232 16.57 8.72 -15.56
CA LYS A 232 16.26 7.29 -15.47
C LYS A 232 17.39 6.60 -14.74
N GLY A 233 17.07 5.79 -13.72
CA GLY A 233 18.07 5.06 -12.96
C GLY A 233 17.49 3.80 -12.34
N ASP A 234 18.38 2.93 -11.92
CA ASP A 234 18.07 1.71 -11.21
C ASP A 234 18.97 1.52 -9.99
N GLY A 235 18.54 0.68 -9.08
CA GLY A 235 19.26 0.46 -7.85
C GLY A 235 18.77 -0.76 -7.08
N HIS A 236 19.47 -1.05 -5.99
CA HIS A 236 19.09 -2.16 -5.12
C HIS A 236 19.36 -1.84 -3.65
N GLY A 237 18.69 -2.59 -2.78
CA GLY A 237 18.87 -2.45 -1.34
C GLY A 237 18.54 -3.74 -0.60
N VAL A 238 18.97 -3.81 0.65
CA VAL A 238 18.74 -4.97 1.51
C VAL A 238 18.07 -4.51 2.80
N GLY A 239 17.06 -5.26 3.21
CA GLY A 239 16.38 -5.08 4.49
C GLY A 239 16.14 -6.41 5.19
N TYR A 240 15.42 -6.35 6.28
CA TYR A 240 15.01 -7.52 7.04
C TYR A 240 13.60 -7.33 7.61
N ASN A 241 12.96 -8.46 7.92
CA ASN A 241 11.62 -8.44 8.51
C ASN A 241 11.48 -9.49 9.62
N PHE A 242 10.57 -9.22 10.53
CA PHE A 242 10.20 -10.10 11.63
C PHE A 242 8.69 -10.20 11.73
N GLY A 243 8.21 -11.33 12.25
CA GLY A 243 6.81 -11.51 12.55
C GLY A 243 6.61 -12.29 13.83
N ILE A 244 5.54 -11.98 14.54
CA ILE A 244 5.07 -12.76 15.68
C ILE A 244 3.59 -13.07 15.52
N LEU A 245 3.19 -14.24 16.00
CA LEU A 245 1.80 -14.63 16.13
C LEU A 245 1.62 -15.24 17.52
N TYR A 246 0.61 -14.76 18.24
CA TYR A 246 0.24 -15.27 19.54
C TYR A 246 -1.25 -15.63 19.57
N ASP A 247 -1.55 -16.93 19.69
CA ASP A 247 -2.91 -17.42 19.89
C ASP A 247 -3.26 -17.27 21.37
N ILE A 248 -3.96 -16.19 21.72
CA ILE A 248 -4.39 -15.91 23.11
C ILE A 248 -5.31 -17.03 23.61
N ASN A 249 -6.16 -17.52 22.73
CA ASN A 249 -6.99 -18.71 22.91
C ASN A 249 -7.43 -19.22 21.53
N LYS A 250 -8.32 -20.21 21.49
CA LYS A 250 -8.85 -20.78 20.22
C LYS A 250 -9.59 -19.77 19.32
N ASP A 251 -10.10 -18.69 19.90
CA ASP A 251 -10.97 -17.71 19.23
C ASP A 251 -10.24 -16.38 18.94
N ILE A 252 -9.16 -16.07 19.66
CA ILE A 252 -8.46 -14.79 19.56
C ILE A 252 -6.98 -15.02 19.24
N SER A 253 -6.51 -14.39 18.18
CA SER A 253 -5.10 -14.34 17.82
C SER A 253 -4.63 -12.89 17.75
N PHE A 254 -3.40 -12.64 18.19
CA PHE A 254 -2.69 -11.37 18.02
C PHE A 254 -1.51 -11.60 17.08
N GLY A 255 -1.34 -10.73 16.10
CA GLY A 255 -0.22 -10.71 15.18
C GLY A 255 0.49 -9.37 15.20
N ALA A 256 1.81 -9.39 15.03
CA ALA A 256 2.57 -8.17 14.74
C ALA A 256 3.74 -8.49 13.81
N ALA A 257 4.09 -7.52 12.97
CA ALA A 257 5.20 -7.62 12.04
C ALA A 257 5.97 -6.31 11.94
N TYR A 258 7.25 -6.44 11.66
CA TYR A 258 8.18 -5.35 11.42
C TYR A 258 8.95 -5.60 10.12
N ARG A 259 9.04 -4.59 9.27
CA ARG A 259 9.93 -4.55 8.12
C ARG A 259 10.84 -3.34 8.26
N SER A 260 12.15 -3.55 8.10
CA SER A 260 13.16 -2.50 8.24
C SER A 260 13.05 -1.47 7.10
N GLU A 261 13.60 -0.30 7.32
CA GLU A 261 13.91 0.61 6.23
C GLU A 261 14.89 -0.06 5.25
N ILE A 262 14.78 0.32 3.95
CA ILE A 262 15.70 -0.13 2.91
C ILE A 262 16.33 1.10 2.25
N LYS A 263 17.65 1.22 2.34
CA LYS A 263 18.40 2.25 1.65
C LYS A 263 18.77 1.75 0.26
N VAL A 264 18.37 2.50 -0.77
CA VAL A 264 18.63 2.18 -2.17
C VAL A 264 19.49 3.29 -2.76
N GLY A 265 20.70 2.94 -3.20
CA GLY A 265 21.50 3.77 -4.07
C GLY A 265 21.02 3.57 -5.51
N ILE A 266 20.83 4.64 -6.25
CA ILE A 266 20.32 4.67 -7.61
C ILE A 266 21.36 5.29 -8.51
N ASP A 267 21.87 4.52 -9.47
CA ASP A 267 22.72 5.01 -10.55
C ASP A 267 21.87 5.26 -11.80
N GLY A 268 22.12 6.35 -12.51
CA GLY A 268 21.26 6.70 -13.64
C GLY A 268 21.81 7.79 -14.54
N ASP A 269 20.98 8.19 -15.51
CA ASP A 269 21.32 9.20 -16.51
C ASP A 269 20.28 10.32 -16.55
N ALA A 270 20.76 11.56 -16.50
CA ALA A 270 20.00 12.74 -16.86
C ALA A 270 20.17 13.04 -18.36
N THR A 271 19.06 12.99 -19.09
CA THR A 271 19.03 13.24 -20.54
C THR A 271 18.13 14.42 -20.89
N PHE A 272 18.55 15.22 -21.86
CA PHE A 272 17.88 16.45 -22.27
C PHE A 272 17.54 16.41 -23.75
N THR A 273 16.28 16.68 -24.10
CA THR A 273 15.86 16.92 -25.47
C THR A 273 15.60 18.39 -25.66
N LEU A 274 16.42 19.03 -26.49
CA LEU A 274 16.46 20.49 -26.63
C LEU A 274 16.04 20.91 -28.04
N PRO A 275 15.37 22.07 -28.20
CA PRO A 275 14.95 22.58 -29.50
C PRO A 275 16.12 23.06 -30.37
N SER A 276 17.32 23.32 -29.79
CA SER A 276 18.52 23.73 -30.49
C SER A 276 19.76 23.04 -29.90
N PRO A 277 20.67 22.52 -30.73
CA PRO A 277 21.95 21.96 -30.28
C PRO A 277 22.82 22.94 -29.48
N SER A 278 22.70 24.23 -29.69
CA SER A 278 23.46 25.27 -28.98
C SER A 278 23.18 25.30 -27.47
N LEU A 279 22.02 24.77 -27.04
CA LEU A 279 21.68 24.67 -25.63
C LEU A 279 22.37 23.48 -24.93
N GLY A 280 23.02 22.59 -25.69
CA GLY A 280 23.67 21.38 -25.15
C GLY A 280 24.80 21.68 -24.17
N ALA A 281 25.45 22.85 -24.27
CA ALA A 281 26.44 23.27 -23.30
C ALA A 281 25.83 23.61 -21.92
N LEU A 282 24.58 24.08 -21.88
CA LEU A 282 23.85 24.39 -20.64
C LEU A 282 23.15 23.17 -20.04
N PHE A 283 22.77 22.22 -20.89
CA PHE A 283 22.03 21.00 -20.53
C PHE A 283 22.74 19.78 -21.15
N PRO A 284 23.96 19.44 -20.72
CA PRO A 284 24.65 18.25 -21.22
C PRO A 284 23.96 16.99 -20.68
N ASN A 285 23.82 15.96 -21.53
CA ASN A 285 23.49 14.62 -21.02
C ASN A 285 24.63 14.16 -20.10
N THR A 286 24.26 13.59 -18.96
CA THR A 286 25.24 13.29 -17.92
C THR A 286 24.78 12.13 -17.06
N PRO A 287 25.68 11.22 -16.69
CA PRO A 287 25.40 10.29 -15.59
C PRO A 287 25.12 11.06 -14.30
N GLY A 288 24.47 10.38 -13.37
CA GLY A 288 24.22 10.94 -12.04
C GLY A 288 23.71 9.85 -11.09
N ASP A 289 23.78 10.15 -9.81
CA ASP A 289 23.35 9.28 -8.75
C ASP A 289 22.24 9.91 -7.90
N SER A 290 21.49 9.08 -7.26
CA SER A 290 20.49 9.45 -6.26
C SER A 290 20.46 8.40 -5.16
N HIS A 291 19.79 8.69 -4.05
CA HIS A 291 19.49 7.70 -3.04
C HIS A 291 18.12 7.95 -2.44
N ILE A 292 17.44 6.86 -2.10
CA ILE A 292 16.17 6.90 -1.40
C ILE A 292 16.20 5.94 -0.20
N THR A 293 15.61 6.36 0.91
CA THR A 293 15.37 5.48 2.05
C THR A 293 13.88 5.15 2.11
N LEU A 294 13.53 3.92 1.70
CA LEU A 294 12.18 3.40 1.81
C LEU A 294 11.83 3.17 3.28
N PRO A 295 10.61 3.45 3.72
CA PRO A 295 10.24 3.50 5.13
C PRO A 295 10.29 2.12 5.81
N ARG A 296 10.63 2.12 7.08
CA ARG A 296 10.33 1.00 7.96
C ARG A 296 8.82 0.94 8.23
N VAL A 297 8.32 -0.28 8.44
CA VAL A 297 6.89 -0.54 8.67
C VAL A 297 6.73 -1.37 9.94
N VAL A 298 5.82 -0.95 10.81
CA VAL A 298 5.32 -1.74 11.94
C VAL A 298 3.84 -1.94 11.75
N GLN A 299 3.38 -3.16 11.88
CA GLN A 299 1.96 -3.47 11.82
C GLN A 299 1.58 -4.46 12.92
N ALA A 300 0.36 -4.32 13.43
CA ALA A 300 -0.20 -5.19 14.44
C ALA A 300 -1.69 -5.36 14.22
N GLY A 301 -2.23 -6.54 14.58
CA GLY A 301 -3.65 -6.83 14.42
C GLY A 301 -4.15 -7.86 15.40
N VAL A 302 -5.46 -7.89 15.55
CA VAL A 302 -6.18 -8.87 16.36
C VAL A 302 -7.26 -9.50 15.51
N ALA A 303 -7.26 -10.83 15.44
CA ALA A 303 -8.29 -11.60 14.79
C ALA A 303 -9.19 -12.27 15.82
N TYR A 304 -10.52 -12.23 15.58
CA TYR A 304 -11.53 -12.92 16.36
C TYR A 304 -12.28 -13.93 15.50
N LYS A 305 -12.22 -15.19 15.90
CA LYS A 305 -12.76 -16.37 15.19
C LYS A 305 -13.90 -17.06 15.97
N GLY A 306 -14.33 -16.48 17.12
CA GLY A 306 -15.32 -17.08 18.02
C GLY A 306 -16.76 -17.09 17.49
N PHE A 307 -17.03 -16.46 16.35
CA PHE A 307 -18.34 -16.52 15.71
C PHE A 307 -18.42 -17.71 14.74
N HIS A 308 -19.61 -18.30 14.65
CA HIS A 308 -19.83 -19.39 13.69
C HIS A 308 -19.65 -18.87 12.26
N ARG A 309 -18.68 -19.42 11.51
CA ARG A 309 -18.35 -19.08 10.12
C ARG A 309 -17.90 -17.64 9.87
N LEU A 310 -17.64 -16.85 10.90
CA LEU A 310 -17.24 -15.46 10.76
C LEU A 310 -15.91 -15.21 11.47
N THR A 311 -14.95 -14.70 10.73
CA THR A 311 -13.70 -14.16 11.25
C THR A 311 -13.69 -12.65 11.06
N LEU A 312 -13.33 -11.92 12.10
CA LEU A 312 -13.13 -10.49 12.08
C LEU A 312 -11.66 -10.20 12.41
N GLU A 313 -11.04 -9.30 11.66
CA GLU A 313 -9.70 -8.82 12.01
C GLU A 313 -9.66 -7.30 11.92
N THR A 314 -9.00 -6.68 12.89
CA THR A 314 -8.61 -5.26 12.82
C THR A 314 -7.11 -5.14 12.95
N GLY A 315 -6.53 -4.24 12.21
CA GLY A 315 -5.11 -3.97 12.22
C GLY A 315 -4.80 -2.48 12.21
N MET A 316 -3.59 -2.19 12.62
CA MET A 316 -2.95 -0.88 12.51
C MET A 316 -1.58 -1.05 11.87
N ARG A 317 -1.18 -0.06 11.11
CA ARG A 317 0.14 0.04 10.48
C ARG A 317 0.72 1.42 10.75
N TRP A 318 1.99 1.46 11.08
CA TRP A 318 2.80 2.67 11.14
C TRP A 318 3.93 2.59 10.12
N GLU A 319 4.19 3.68 9.43
CA GLU A 319 5.20 3.79 8.37
C GLU A 319 6.11 4.99 8.64
N GLY A 320 7.42 4.74 8.67
CA GLY A 320 8.45 5.73 8.98
C GLY A 320 8.83 6.59 7.77
N TRP A 321 7.88 7.26 7.12
CA TRP A 321 8.09 8.11 5.95
C TRP A 321 8.93 9.37 6.23
N SER A 322 9.15 9.72 7.50
CA SER A 322 10.09 10.78 7.88
C SER A 322 11.53 10.52 7.43
N SER A 323 11.84 9.31 6.94
CA SER A 323 13.09 8.98 6.26
C SER A 323 13.24 9.68 4.91
N PHE A 324 12.13 10.05 4.23
CA PHE A 324 12.14 10.71 2.92
C PHE A 324 12.15 12.24 3.08
N LYS A 325 13.37 12.78 3.27
CA LYS A 325 13.62 14.22 3.49
C LYS A 325 13.64 15.03 2.19
N GLU A 326 14.28 14.50 1.17
CA GLU A 326 14.49 15.16 -0.11
C GLU A 326 14.70 14.13 -1.22
N LEU A 327 14.40 14.53 -2.45
CA LEU A 327 14.84 13.88 -3.66
C LEU A 327 16.08 14.65 -4.16
N ARG A 328 17.25 14.05 -4.00
CA ARG A 328 18.55 14.62 -4.42
C ARG A 328 19.08 13.80 -5.58
N ILE A 329 19.45 14.50 -6.67
CA ILE A 329 20.14 13.92 -7.82
C ILE A 329 21.46 14.66 -7.96
N ASN A 330 22.57 13.93 -7.83
CA ASN A 330 23.91 14.42 -8.11
C ASN A 330 24.24 14.10 -9.56
N LEU A 331 24.89 15.00 -10.26
CA LEU A 331 25.21 14.93 -11.69
C LEU A 331 26.72 15.01 -11.88
N ASP A 332 27.28 14.21 -12.75
CA ASP A 332 28.72 14.24 -13.06
C ASP A 332 29.13 15.51 -13.80
N LYS A 333 28.22 16.05 -14.61
CA LYS A 333 28.44 17.32 -15.33
C LYS A 333 27.44 18.38 -14.87
N PRO A 334 27.85 19.64 -14.74
CA PRO A 334 26.93 20.68 -14.32
C PRO A 334 25.84 20.94 -15.37
N VAL A 335 24.60 21.04 -14.91
CA VAL A 335 23.44 21.51 -15.67
C VAL A 335 23.06 22.88 -15.16
N LEU A 336 23.08 23.89 -16.03
CA LEU A 336 22.96 25.31 -15.67
C LEU A 336 23.93 25.73 -14.55
N GLY A 337 25.13 25.15 -14.55
CA GLY A 337 26.19 25.46 -13.57
C GLY A 337 26.07 24.73 -12.24
N SER A 338 25.06 23.89 -12.03
CA SER A 338 24.89 23.06 -10.81
C SER A 338 25.11 21.59 -11.10
N THR A 339 25.80 20.88 -10.22
CA THR A 339 25.96 19.43 -10.21
C THR A 339 24.96 18.74 -9.30
N THR A 340 24.03 19.48 -8.70
CA THR A 340 23.06 18.89 -7.77
C THR A 340 21.67 19.48 -8.00
N SER A 341 20.67 18.60 -8.08
CA SER A 341 19.24 18.96 -8.09
C SER A 341 18.58 18.44 -6.81
N ILE A 342 17.97 19.31 -6.03
CA ILE A 342 17.32 18.97 -4.77
C ILE A 342 15.86 19.39 -4.82
N THR A 343 14.97 18.46 -4.46
CA THR A 343 13.55 18.74 -4.20
C THR A 343 13.23 18.33 -2.78
N GLU A 344 12.93 19.31 -1.92
CA GLU A 344 12.53 19.03 -0.53
C GLU A 344 11.23 18.23 -0.49
N LYS A 345 11.19 17.21 0.36
CA LYS A 345 10.01 16.37 0.62
C LYS A 345 9.55 16.52 2.07
N ASN A 346 10.44 16.34 3.03
CA ASN A 346 10.18 16.48 4.47
C ASN A 346 8.93 15.73 4.93
N TRP A 347 8.73 14.51 4.43
CA TRP A 347 7.56 13.71 4.71
C TRP A 347 7.44 13.35 6.19
N HIS A 348 6.23 13.04 6.66
CA HIS A 348 5.91 12.65 8.03
C HIS A 348 5.66 11.15 8.12
N ASP A 349 5.86 10.59 9.31
CA ASP A 349 5.42 9.23 9.61
C ASP A 349 3.90 9.13 9.54
N THR A 350 3.40 7.96 9.14
CA THR A 350 1.97 7.76 8.92
C THR A 350 1.42 6.59 9.70
N TYR A 351 0.09 6.61 9.86
CA TYR A 351 -0.68 5.52 10.45
C TYR A 351 -1.82 5.16 9.51
N SER A 352 -2.15 3.87 9.46
CA SER A 352 -3.39 3.39 8.85
C SER A 352 -4.07 2.39 9.78
N ALA A 353 -5.39 2.27 9.67
CA ALA A 353 -6.19 1.30 10.39
C ALA A 353 -7.09 0.56 9.40
N ASN A 354 -7.26 -0.74 9.59
CA ASN A 354 -8.10 -1.55 8.75
C ASN A 354 -9.01 -2.50 9.55
N LEU A 355 -10.10 -2.87 8.91
CA LEU A 355 -11.07 -3.84 9.39
C LEU A 355 -11.38 -4.80 8.25
N GLY A 356 -11.22 -6.08 8.49
CA GLY A 356 -11.50 -7.16 7.56
C GLY A 356 -12.52 -8.15 8.12
N VAL A 357 -13.32 -8.69 7.23
CA VAL A 357 -14.34 -9.67 7.52
C VAL A 357 -14.21 -10.83 6.55
N THR A 358 -14.17 -12.06 7.08
CA THR A 358 -14.29 -13.29 6.30
C THR A 358 -15.52 -14.06 6.77
N TYR A 359 -16.46 -14.31 5.86
CA TYR A 359 -17.64 -15.13 6.11
C TYR A 359 -17.59 -16.42 5.30
N GLN A 360 -17.42 -17.55 5.98
CA GLN A 360 -17.41 -18.88 5.36
C GLN A 360 -18.85 -19.27 4.98
N LEU A 361 -19.22 -19.07 3.71
CA LEU A 361 -20.56 -19.39 3.20
C LEU A 361 -20.83 -20.91 3.27
N ASN A 362 -19.83 -21.70 2.82
CA ASN A 362 -19.81 -23.17 2.90
C ASN A 362 -18.33 -23.64 2.87
N ASP A 363 -18.08 -24.94 2.80
CA ASP A 363 -16.70 -25.48 2.83
C ASP A 363 -15.84 -25.07 1.62
N THR A 364 -16.49 -24.62 0.54
CA THR A 364 -15.84 -24.25 -0.72
C THR A 364 -15.68 -22.75 -0.88
N VAL A 365 -16.64 -21.94 -0.41
CA VAL A 365 -16.71 -20.51 -0.70
C VAL A 365 -16.70 -19.69 0.58
N ALA A 366 -15.81 -18.71 0.64
CA ALA A 366 -15.83 -17.63 1.61
C ALA A 366 -16.04 -16.27 0.93
N LEU A 367 -16.78 -15.39 1.59
CA LEU A 367 -16.98 -14.00 1.18
C LEU A 367 -16.11 -13.10 2.05
N LEU A 368 -15.52 -12.10 1.44
CA LEU A 368 -14.62 -11.15 2.07
C LEU A 368 -15.18 -9.74 1.95
N ALA A 369 -14.97 -8.93 2.97
CA ALA A 369 -15.21 -7.49 2.92
C ALA A 369 -14.20 -6.77 3.82
N GLY A 370 -13.86 -5.54 3.48
CA GLY A 370 -12.93 -4.76 4.28
C GLY A 370 -13.04 -3.26 4.08
N TYR A 371 -12.47 -2.55 5.04
CA TYR A 371 -12.31 -1.11 5.00
C TYR A 371 -10.95 -0.73 5.57
N LEU A 372 -10.25 0.17 4.87
CA LEU A 372 -9.00 0.76 5.34
C LEU A 372 -9.12 2.28 5.32
N TYR A 373 -8.68 2.89 6.40
CA TYR A 373 -8.42 4.30 6.53
C TYR A 373 -6.92 4.53 6.62
N GLY A 374 -6.35 5.31 5.70
CA GLY A 374 -4.93 5.62 5.63
C GLY A 374 -4.70 7.12 5.56
N GLY A 375 -3.76 7.62 6.34
CA GLY A 375 -3.44 9.03 6.33
C GLY A 375 -2.32 9.39 5.32
N ASN A 376 -1.89 10.62 5.18
CA ASN A 376 -1.05 11.19 4.13
C ASN A 376 0.34 11.61 4.67
N PRO A 377 1.49 11.11 4.14
CA PRO A 377 2.83 11.50 4.58
C PRO A 377 3.27 12.87 4.08
N VAL A 378 2.66 13.39 3.02
CA VAL A 378 3.15 14.54 2.27
C VAL A 378 2.72 15.85 2.93
N PRO A 379 3.65 16.71 3.42
CA PRO A 379 3.29 18.01 3.99
C PRO A 379 2.71 18.96 2.93
N ASP A 380 1.80 19.85 3.32
CA ASP A 380 1.25 20.86 2.39
C ASP A 380 2.32 21.76 1.79
N LYS A 381 3.37 22.07 2.55
CA LYS A 381 4.46 22.92 2.12
C LYS A 381 5.27 22.32 0.96
N THR A 382 5.43 21.00 0.94
CA THR A 382 6.24 20.29 -0.06
C THR A 382 5.41 19.40 -0.98
N PHE A 383 4.09 19.51 -0.91
CA PHE A 383 3.19 18.81 -1.81
C PHE A 383 3.47 19.18 -3.26
N ASP A 384 3.68 18.17 -4.09
CA ASP A 384 3.93 18.32 -5.52
C ASP A 384 3.22 17.22 -6.34
N PRO A 385 3.04 17.43 -7.66
CA PRO A 385 2.33 16.49 -8.52
C PRO A 385 3.11 15.21 -8.86
N ILE A 386 4.33 15.03 -8.35
CA ILE A 386 5.10 13.77 -8.50
C ILE A 386 4.43 12.66 -7.67
N VAL A 387 3.96 13.01 -6.46
CA VAL A 387 3.21 12.11 -5.57
C VAL A 387 2.06 12.90 -4.93
N PRO A 388 0.94 13.06 -5.62
CA PRO A 388 -0.20 13.84 -5.12
C PRO A 388 -1.03 13.02 -4.12
N ASP A 389 -0.44 12.65 -2.99
CA ASP A 389 -1.05 11.83 -1.96
C ASP A 389 -1.95 12.65 -1.02
N ALA A 390 -2.97 11.99 -0.48
CA ALA A 390 -3.93 12.55 0.46
C ALA A 390 -4.49 11.45 1.38
N THR A 391 -5.29 11.80 2.37
CA THR A 391 -6.01 10.83 3.21
C THR A 391 -6.78 9.85 2.35
N THR A 392 -6.61 8.57 2.62
CA THR A 392 -7.09 7.47 1.78
C THR A 392 -8.20 6.69 2.46
N HIS A 393 -9.23 6.35 1.70
CA HIS A 393 -10.28 5.42 2.05
C HIS A 393 -10.33 4.29 1.03
N LEU A 394 -10.22 3.05 1.49
CA LEU A 394 -10.32 1.85 0.64
C LEU A 394 -11.48 0.97 1.14
N PHE A 395 -12.45 0.72 0.26
CA PHE A 395 -13.53 -0.25 0.47
C PHE A 395 -13.28 -1.46 -0.39
N THR A 396 -13.41 -2.65 0.17
CA THR A 396 -13.12 -3.90 -0.54
C THR A 396 -14.20 -4.95 -0.35
N VAL A 397 -14.34 -5.77 -1.38
CA VAL A 397 -15.11 -7.02 -1.34
C VAL A 397 -14.33 -8.10 -2.08
N GLY A 398 -14.57 -9.36 -1.72
CA GLY A 398 -13.87 -10.46 -2.38
C GLY A 398 -14.52 -11.82 -2.12
N THR A 399 -13.95 -12.84 -2.71
CA THR A 399 -14.34 -14.24 -2.51
C THR A 399 -13.15 -15.16 -2.66
N ASN A 400 -13.11 -16.19 -1.81
CA ASN A 400 -12.15 -17.29 -1.90
C ASN A 400 -12.95 -18.54 -2.31
N ILE A 401 -12.48 -19.22 -3.35
CA ILE A 401 -13.13 -20.43 -3.88
C ILE A 401 -12.13 -21.58 -3.83
N LYS A 402 -12.43 -22.62 -3.03
CA LYS A 402 -11.60 -23.81 -2.88
C LYS A 402 -12.14 -24.94 -3.76
N TYR A 403 -11.29 -25.55 -4.56
CA TYR A 403 -11.62 -26.71 -5.36
C TYR A 403 -10.48 -27.71 -5.31
N GLN A 404 -10.67 -28.83 -4.63
CA GLN A 404 -9.62 -29.84 -4.39
C GLN A 404 -8.37 -29.20 -3.74
N ASN A 405 -7.24 -29.25 -4.44
CA ASN A 405 -5.96 -28.67 -4.00
C ASN A 405 -5.74 -27.22 -4.51
N MET A 406 -6.73 -26.64 -5.16
CA MET A 406 -6.64 -25.29 -5.72
C MET A 406 -7.53 -24.32 -4.93
N ARG A 407 -7.08 -23.08 -4.85
CA ARG A 407 -7.88 -21.96 -4.36
C ARG A 407 -7.75 -20.81 -5.33
N ILE A 408 -8.85 -20.21 -5.69
CA ILE A 408 -8.95 -18.98 -6.49
C ILE A 408 -9.47 -17.88 -5.58
N ASP A 409 -8.75 -16.79 -5.51
CA ASP A 409 -9.15 -15.58 -4.78
C ASP A 409 -9.42 -14.47 -5.78
N LEU A 410 -10.57 -13.83 -5.63
CA LEU A 410 -10.99 -12.67 -6.43
C LEU A 410 -11.35 -11.53 -5.48
N ALA A 411 -10.90 -10.33 -5.79
CA ALA A 411 -11.23 -9.16 -5.00
C ALA A 411 -11.41 -7.92 -5.88
N TYR A 412 -12.26 -7.03 -5.39
CA TYR A 412 -12.41 -5.69 -5.93
C TYR A 412 -12.27 -4.69 -4.80
N GLY A 413 -11.52 -3.62 -5.05
CA GLY A 413 -11.37 -2.48 -4.16
C GLY A 413 -11.69 -1.18 -4.89
N TYR A 414 -12.32 -0.26 -4.17
CA TYR A 414 -12.44 1.13 -4.58
C TYR A 414 -11.74 2.01 -3.54
N GLN A 415 -10.68 2.66 -3.97
CA GLN A 415 -9.88 3.56 -3.16
C GLN A 415 -10.08 4.97 -3.66
N PHE A 416 -10.46 5.88 -2.77
CA PHE A 416 -10.44 7.30 -3.06
C PHE A 416 -9.59 8.05 -2.05
N LEU A 417 -8.96 9.11 -2.51
CA LEU A 417 -8.21 10.04 -1.69
C LEU A 417 -9.06 11.29 -1.47
N GLU A 418 -9.02 11.84 -0.25
CA GLU A 418 -9.69 13.11 0.02
C GLU A 418 -9.12 14.21 -0.88
N GLY A 419 -10.01 14.95 -1.55
CA GLY A 419 -9.59 16.01 -2.44
C GLY A 419 -8.72 17.06 -1.73
N ARG A 420 -7.54 17.35 -2.27
CA ARG A 420 -6.52 18.18 -1.63
C ARG A 420 -6.18 19.43 -2.43
N ASN A 421 -6.06 20.56 -1.73
CA ASN A 421 -5.63 21.82 -2.34
C ASN A 421 -4.12 22.01 -2.16
N LYS A 422 -3.41 22.14 -3.29
CA LYS A 422 -2.02 22.63 -3.30
C LYS A 422 -2.04 24.15 -3.28
N ASN A 423 -1.36 24.74 -2.31
CA ASN A 423 -1.11 26.17 -2.22
C ASN A 423 0.27 26.40 -1.57
N ASN A 424 1.31 26.22 -2.36
CA ASN A 424 2.71 26.32 -1.89
C ASN A 424 3.63 26.89 -2.97
N THR A 425 4.93 26.96 -2.67
CA THR A 425 5.96 27.56 -3.51
C THR A 425 6.68 26.57 -4.42
N VAL A 426 6.29 25.30 -4.45
CA VAL A 426 6.85 24.32 -5.39
C VAL A 426 6.37 24.67 -6.80
N ALA A 427 7.28 25.10 -7.65
CA ALA A 427 6.98 25.69 -8.94
C ALA A 427 8.12 25.46 -9.95
N ASP A 428 7.90 25.93 -11.18
CA ASP A 428 8.94 26.12 -12.18
C ASP A 428 10.03 27.07 -11.66
N PRO A 429 11.30 26.67 -11.65
CA PRO A 429 12.39 27.51 -11.14
C PRO A 429 12.61 28.81 -11.91
N PHE A 430 12.13 28.90 -13.16
CA PHE A 430 12.29 30.07 -14.03
C PHE A 430 11.04 30.95 -14.09
N ASN A 431 9.90 30.45 -13.62
CA ASN A 431 8.67 31.21 -13.52
C ASN A 431 7.80 30.67 -12.35
N PRO A 432 7.91 31.27 -11.15
CA PRO A 432 7.16 30.83 -9.98
C PRO A 432 5.62 30.84 -10.14
N SER A 433 5.09 31.54 -11.15
CA SER A 433 3.66 31.50 -11.46
C SER A 433 3.21 30.14 -12.03
N ASN A 434 4.15 29.36 -12.59
CA ASN A 434 3.90 27.99 -13.04
C ASN A 434 4.04 27.01 -11.85
N ASN A 435 3.15 27.11 -10.87
CA ASN A 435 3.24 26.41 -9.59
C ASN A 435 2.26 25.23 -9.47
N ALA A 436 1.36 25.06 -10.42
CA ALA A 436 0.29 24.05 -10.38
C ALA A 436 -0.46 24.05 -9.03
N ASN A 437 -0.72 25.23 -8.47
CA ASN A 437 -1.57 25.38 -7.31
C ASN A 437 -3.03 25.20 -7.72
N GLY A 438 -3.75 24.41 -6.94
CA GLY A 438 -5.12 24.03 -7.27
C GLY A 438 -5.55 22.79 -6.51
N ARG A 439 -6.68 22.24 -6.89
CA ARG A 439 -7.27 21.06 -6.29
C ARG A 439 -6.82 19.80 -7.04
N TYR A 440 -6.46 18.79 -6.28
CA TYR A 440 -6.15 17.44 -6.75
C TYR A 440 -7.17 16.47 -6.17
N ASP A 441 -7.76 15.64 -7.03
CA ASP A 441 -8.68 14.57 -6.68
C ASP A 441 -8.15 13.26 -7.29
N THR A 442 -8.22 12.15 -6.54
CA THR A 442 -7.69 10.84 -6.98
C THR A 442 -8.60 9.73 -6.55
N ASP A 443 -8.92 8.83 -7.48
CA ASP A 443 -9.52 7.53 -7.18
C ASP A 443 -8.81 6.41 -7.95
N ILE A 444 -8.90 5.19 -7.38
CA ILE A 444 -8.23 4.00 -7.90
C ILE A 444 -9.18 2.83 -7.81
N HIS A 445 -9.41 2.15 -8.94
CA HIS A 445 -10.04 0.83 -8.95
C HIS A 445 -8.97 -0.25 -8.84
N LEU A 446 -9.22 -1.23 -7.96
CA LEU A 446 -8.31 -2.36 -7.71
C LEU A 446 -9.05 -3.66 -8.05
N ILE A 447 -8.43 -4.53 -8.85
CA ILE A 447 -8.97 -5.84 -9.18
C ILE A 447 -7.90 -6.88 -8.90
N GLY A 448 -8.08 -7.66 -7.83
CA GLY A 448 -7.17 -8.70 -7.41
C GLY A 448 -7.58 -10.08 -7.92
N ILE A 449 -6.61 -10.85 -8.37
CA ILE A 449 -6.75 -12.27 -8.67
C ILE A 449 -5.51 -13.01 -8.16
N SER A 450 -5.75 -14.12 -7.42
CA SER A 450 -4.69 -15.04 -7.00
C SER A 450 -5.13 -16.49 -7.23
N LEU A 451 -4.17 -17.34 -7.54
CA LEU A 451 -4.33 -18.78 -7.67
C LEU A 451 -3.34 -19.45 -6.72
N THR A 452 -3.84 -20.20 -5.75
CA THR A 452 -3.03 -21.00 -4.82
C THR A 452 -3.18 -22.49 -5.13
N TYR A 453 -2.06 -23.20 -5.19
CA TYR A 453 -2.02 -24.66 -5.32
C TYR A 453 -1.35 -25.26 -4.08
N LYS A 454 -2.02 -26.25 -3.48
CA LYS A 454 -1.57 -27.00 -2.29
C LYS A 454 -1.14 -28.41 -2.71
N MET A 455 0.15 -28.75 -2.52
CA MET A 455 0.73 -30.05 -2.82
C MET A 455 0.56 -31.04 -1.67
#